data_e59c0d15063cc01240ce782c4a9d6e85
#
_entry.id   e59c0d15063cc01240ce782c4a9d6e85
#
_cell.length_a   1.000
_cell.length_b   1.000
_cell.length_c   1.000
_cell.angle_alpha   90.00
_cell.angle_beta   90.00
_cell.angle_gamma   90.00
#
_symmetry.space_group_name_H-M   'P 1'
#
loop_
_entity.id
_entity.type
_entity.pdbx_description
1 polymer ?
#
loop_
_entity_poly.entity_id
_entity_poly.type
_entity_poly.pdbx_seq_one_letter_code
_entity_poly.pdbx_strand_id
1 'polypeptide(L)'
;MSHQENYYRKNTDYANFLEDWDDDFYAKYSEALCPKQLGSKVLDIGCGVGQVVRRLMESGYEAHGVEVSEPNIAKAKKVSKLCQLYDGVRLPFKNNTFDSAGALNVLEHVEQPEAFITELVRIVKPGGRIILSTPNLFRAIGRREYHPRT
;
A
#
# COMPACT_ATOMS: atom_id res chain seq x y z
N MET A 1 -12.62 14.21 5.90
CA MET A 1 -12.15 13.55 4.65
C MET A 1 -11.63 14.60 3.72
N SER A 2 -10.40 14.46 3.26
CA SER A 2 -9.82 15.39 2.29
C SER A 2 -10.46 15.24 0.91
N HIS A 3 -10.30 16.26 0.07
CA HIS A 3 -10.74 16.21 -1.32
C HIS A 3 -10.04 15.07 -2.09
N GLN A 4 -8.77 14.76 -1.75
CA GLN A 4 -7.98 13.68 -2.30
C GLN A 4 -8.52 12.29 -1.90
N GLU A 5 -8.84 12.08 -0.63
CA GLU A 5 -9.45 10.81 -0.18
C GLU A 5 -10.79 10.54 -0.89
N ASN A 6 -11.59 11.57 -1.12
CA ASN A 6 -12.84 11.45 -1.84
C ASN A 6 -12.65 11.14 -3.33
N TYR A 7 -11.57 11.66 -3.95
CA TYR A 7 -11.19 11.37 -5.33
C TYR A 7 -10.85 9.88 -5.52
N TYR A 8 -9.96 9.33 -4.69
CA TYR A 8 -9.56 7.93 -4.81
C TYR A 8 -10.66 6.95 -4.44
N ARG A 9 -11.58 7.33 -3.55
CA ARG A 9 -12.69 6.45 -3.13
C ARG A 9 -13.63 6.03 -4.26
N LYS A 10 -13.82 6.87 -5.27
CA LYS A 10 -14.86 6.69 -6.29
C LYS A 10 -14.36 6.62 -7.74
N ASN A 11 -13.06 6.79 -7.97
CA ASN A 11 -12.52 6.90 -9.32
C ASN A 11 -12.23 5.50 -9.92
N THR A 12 -13.12 5.07 -10.82
CA THR A 12 -12.99 3.80 -11.55
C THR A 12 -11.86 3.82 -12.58
N ASP A 13 -11.54 4.98 -13.14
CA ASP A 13 -10.48 5.13 -14.14
C ASP A 13 -9.10 4.90 -13.51
N TYR A 14 -8.94 5.31 -12.24
CA TYR A 14 -7.73 5.04 -11.47
C TYR A 14 -7.52 3.53 -11.23
N ALA A 15 -8.58 2.78 -11.00
CA ALA A 15 -8.49 1.33 -10.86
C ALA A 15 -8.03 0.64 -12.14
N ASN A 16 -8.48 1.11 -13.31
CA ASN A 16 -8.04 0.60 -14.62
C ASN A 16 -6.59 0.97 -14.90
N PHE A 17 -6.19 2.21 -14.58
CA PHE A 17 -4.80 2.67 -14.70
C PHE A 17 -3.82 1.82 -13.88
N LEU A 18 -4.18 1.43 -12.66
CA LEU A 18 -3.34 0.58 -11.82
C LEU A 18 -3.11 -0.83 -12.37
N GLU A 19 -4.04 -1.35 -13.17
CA GLU A 19 -3.86 -2.67 -13.81
C GLU A 19 -2.74 -2.69 -14.85
N ASP A 20 -2.45 -1.55 -15.47
CA ASP A 20 -1.44 -1.39 -16.54
C ASP A 20 -0.10 -0.85 -16.01
N TRP A 21 0.06 -0.69 -14.68
CA TRP A 21 1.27 -0.10 -14.12
C TRP A 21 2.48 -1.04 -14.21
N ASP A 22 3.67 -0.41 -14.21
CA ASP A 22 4.98 -1.05 -14.32
C ASP A 22 5.19 -2.17 -13.28
N ASP A 23 5.30 -3.38 -13.79
CA ASP A 23 5.43 -4.62 -13.04
C ASP A 23 6.73 -4.71 -12.23
N ASP A 24 7.81 -4.12 -12.72
CA ASP A 24 9.14 -4.14 -12.09
C ASP A 24 9.18 -3.33 -10.77
N PHE A 25 8.42 -2.25 -10.72
CA PHE A 25 8.28 -1.43 -9.52
C PHE A 25 7.56 -2.17 -8.38
N TYR A 26 6.48 -2.86 -8.71
CA TYR A 26 5.76 -3.70 -7.75
C TYR A 26 6.60 -4.89 -7.28
N ALA A 27 7.42 -5.47 -8.17
CA ALA A 27 8.31 -6.57 -7.83
C ALA A 27 9.30 -6.17 -6.73
N LYS A 28 10.03 -5.06 -6.91
CA LYS A 28 11.01 -4.55 -5.95
C LYS A 28 10.40 -4.22 -4.59
N TYR A 29 9.22 -3.60 -4.59
CA TYR A 29 8.51 -3.31 -3.35
C TYR A 29 8.05 -4.59 -2.64
N SER A 30 7.51 -5.55 -3.40
CA SER A 30 7.09 -6.85 -2.86
C SER A 30 8.24 -7.60 -2.22
N GLU A 31 9.42 -7.63 -2.86
CA GLU A 31 10.64 -8.24 -2.30
C GLU A 31 11.06 -7.57 -0.99
N ALA A 32 10.99 -6.24 -0.92
CA ALA A 32 11.33 -5.50 0.30
C ALA A 32 10.39 -5.83 1.46
N LEU A 33 9.12 -6.13 1.16
CA LEU A 33 8.12 -6.55 2.14
C LEU A 33 8.31 -7.98 2.67
N CYS A 34 8.95 -8.86 1.90
CA CYS A 34 9.05 -10.28 2.22
C CYS A 34 9.85 -10.53 3.51
N PRO A 35 9.27 -11.09 4.59
CA PRO A 35 10.01 -11.59 5.73
C PRO A 35 10.88 -12.80 5.36
N LYS A 36 11.85 -13.13 6.22
CA LYS A 36 12.71 -14.30 5.97
C LYS A 36 11.96 -15.63 6.03
N GLN A 37 10.91 -15.71 6.85
CA GLN A 37 10.13 -16.93 7.06
C GLN A 37 8.92 -16.95 6.15
N LEU A 38 8.79 -17.99 5.32
CA LEU A 38 7.59 -18.26 4.53
C LEU A 38 6.37 -18.50 5.44
N GLY A 39 5.19 -18.17 4.95
CA GLY A 39 3.95 -18.24 5.72
C GLY A 39 3.73 -17.09 6.69
N SER A 40 4.69 -16.16 6.80
CA SER A 40 4.52 -14.92 7.58
C SER A 40 3.36 -14.07 7.07
N LYS A 41 2.77 -13.29 7.98
CA LYS A 41 1.68 -12.34 7.66
C LYS A 41 2.24 -11.03 7.17
N VAL A 42 1.84 -10.62 5.99
CA VAL A 42 2.28 -9.38 5.33
C VAL A 42 1.07 -8.53 4.96
N LEU A 43 1.14 -7.22 5.21
CA LEU A 43 0.10 -6.27 4.87
C LEU A 43 0.59 -5.26 3.84
N ASP A 44 -0.16 -5.10 2.76
CA ASP A 44 -0.01 -3.99 1.81
C ASP A 44 -1.11 -2.95 2.04
N ILE A 45 -0.71 -1.73 2.44
CA ILE A 45 -1.61 -0.61 2.72
C ILE A 45 -1.73 0.26 1.48
N GLY A 46 -2.95 0.54 1.06
CA GLY A 46 -3.22 1.13 -0.25
C GLY A 46 -2.98 0.11 -1.36
N CYS A 47 -3.48 -1.11 -1.17
CA CYS A 47 -3.18 -2.25 -2.05
C CYS A 47 -3.72 -2.11 -3.49
N GLY A 48 -4.46 -1.05 -3.78
CA GLY A 48 -5.03 -0.82 -5.09
C GLY A 48 -5.89 -1.99 -5.55
N VAL A 49 -5.58 -2.52 -6.71
CA VAL A 49 -6.30 -3.67 -7.30
C VAL A 49 -5.68 -5.03 -6.92
N GLY A 50 -4.68 -5.04 -6.04
CA GLY A 50 -4.12 -6.26 -5.44
C GLY A 50 -2.88 -6.85 -6.11
N GLN A 51 -2.12 -6.09 -6.91
CA GLN A 51 -0.92 -6.61 -7.60
C GLN A 51 0.15 -7.10 -6.60
N VAL A 52 0.46 -6.29 -5.59
CA VAL A 52 1.45 -6.66 -4.55
C VAL A 52 0.94 -7.82 -3.71
N VAL A 53 -0.33 -7.82 -3.32
CA VAL A 53 -0.96 -8.94 -2.59
C VAL A 53 -0.83 -10.25 -3.36
N ARG A 54 -1.09 -10.23 -4.67
CA ARG A 54 -0.93 -11.42 -5.54
C ARG A 54 0.51 -11.93 -5.51
N ARG A 55 1.50 -11.06 -5.69
CA ARG A 55 2.92 -11.44 -5.69
C ARG A 55 3.35 -12.04 -4.36
N LEU A 56 2.92 -11.47 -3.26
CA LEU A 56 3.21 -11.99 -1.92
C LEU A 56 2.58 -13.37 -1.71
N MET A 57 1.34 -13.59 -2.16
CA MET A 57 0.69 -14.90 -2.10
C MET A 57 1.42 -15.94 -2.93
N GLU A 58 1.79 -15.61 -4.17
CA GLU A 58 2.57 -16.48 -5.07
C GLU A 58 3.95 -16.80 -4.50
N SER A 59 4.51 -15.90 -3.69
CA SER A 59 5.79 -16.08 -2.97
C SER A 59 5.66 -16.87 -1.65
N GLY A 60 4.44 -17.30 -1.28
CA GLY A 60 4.23 -18.17 -0.12
C GLY A 60 3.93 -17.44 1.20
N TYR A 61 3.49 -16.19 1.15
CA TYR A 61 3.10 -15.41 2.33
C TYR A 61 1.58 -15.34 2.53
N GLU A 62 1.14 -15.17 3.77
CA GLU A 62 -0.24 -14.80 4.08
C GLU A 62 -0.40 -13.29 3.84
N ALA A 63 -0.80 -12.91 2.65
CA ALA A 63 -0.86 -11.53 2.22
C ALA A 63 -2.25 -10.92 2.42
N HIS A 64 -2.27 -9.81 3.14
CA HIS A 64 -3.45 -8.98 3.37
C HIS A 64 -3.31 -7.66 2.61
N GLY A 65 -4.44 -7.05 2.27
CA GLY A 65 -4.49 -5.73 1.67
C GLY A 65 -5.57 -4.86 2.29
N VAL A 66 -5.33 -3.57 2.42
CA VAL A 66 -6.35 -2.57 2.75
C VAL A 66 -6.33 -1.44 1.73
N GLU A 67 -7.51 -0.94 1.40
CA GLU A 67 -7.68 0.10 0.39
C GLU A 67 -8.88 0.98 0.77
N VAL A 68 -8.82 2.28 0.46
CA VAL A 68 -9.91 3.23 0.71
C VAL A 68 -10.87 3.37 -0.47
N SER A 69 -10.43 2.98 -1.66
CA SER A 69 -11.21 3.05 -2.90
C SER A 69 -12.11 1.84 -3.06
N GLU A 70 -13.42 2.06 -3.12
CA GLU A 70 -14.41 0.99 -3.35
C GLU A 70 -14.19 0.27 -4.68
N PRO A 71 -13.94 0.96 -5.82
CA PRO A 71 -13.64 0.28 -7.09
C PRO A 71 -12.38 -0.57 -7.05
N ASN A 72 -11.31 -0.08 -6.39
CA ASN A 72 -10.06 -0.81 -6.25
C ASN A 72 -10.24 -2.07 -5.42
N ILE A 73 -10.89 -1.94 -4.24
CA ILE A 73 -11.07 -3.09 -3.36
C ILE A 73 -11.98 -4.16 -3.96
N ALA A 74 -12.93 -3.79 -4.80
CA ALA A 74 -13.76 -4.74 -5.53
C ALA A 74 -12.92 -5.64 -6.45
N LYS A 75 -11.88 -5.09 -7.07
CA LYS A 75 -10.91 -5.84 -7.88
C LYS A 75 -9.94 -6.64 -7.01
N ALA A 76 -9.38 -6.04 -5.96
CA ALA A 76 -8.46 -6.70 -5.04
C ALA A 76 -9.08 -7.92 -4.34
N LYS A 77 -10.35 -7.89 -4.01
CA LYS A 77 -11.09 -9.03 -3.44
C LYS A 77 -11.20 -10.24 -4.37
N LYS A 78 -11.07 -10.03 -5.69
CA LYS A 78 -10.98 -11.13 -6.67
C LYS A 78 -9.62 -11.82 -6.62
N VAL A 79 -8.59 -11.10 -6.18
CA VAL A 79 -7.23 -11.64 -5.97
C VAL A 79 -7.17 -12.37 -4.63
N SER A 80 -7.64 -11.76 -3.56
CA SER A 80 -7.62 -12.34 -2.21
C SER A 80 -8.80 -11.86 -1.37
N LYS A 81 -9.43 -12.80 -0.65
CA LYS A 81 -10.45 -12.49 0.36
C LYS A 81 -9.88 -11.75 1.58
N LEU A 82 -8.56 -11.73 1.74
CA LEU A 82 -7.86 -11.00 2.79
C LEU A 82 -7.64 -9.52 2.45
N CYS A 83 -8.18 -9.04 1.33
CA CYS A 83 -8.26 -7.62 0.99
C CYS A 83 -9.56 -7.04 1.53
N GLN A 84 -9.49 -5.86 2.16
CA GLN A 84 -10.66 -5.20 2.74
C GLN A 84 -10.62 -3.67 2.62
N LEU A 85 -11.81 -3.09 2.55
CA LEU A 85 -11.98 -1.64 2.60
C LEU A 85 -11.66 -1.15 4.02
N TYR A 86 -11.02 0.03 4.14
CA TYR A 86 -10.83 0.70 5.42
C TYR A 86 -11.07 2.21 5.30
N ASP A 87 -11.14 2.92 6.41
CA ASP A 87 -11.54 4.33 6.46
C ASP A 87 -10.40 5.33 6.15
N GLY A 88 -9.17 4.83 5.95
CA GLY A 88 -7.99 5.67 5.72
C GLY A 88 -7.34 6.22 6.99
N VAL A 89 -7.90 5.92 8.17
CA VAL A 89 -7.45 6.45 9.47
C VAL A 89 -6.95 5.33 10.39
N ARG A 90 -7.82 4.36 10.67
CA ARG A 90 -7.49 3.26 11.57
C ARG A 90 -7.44 1.93 10.83
N LEU A 91 -6.32 1.24 10.97
CA LEU A 91 -6.17 -0.09 10.40
C LEU A 91 -7.01 -1.12 11.17
N PRO A 92 -7.85 -1.92 10.48
CA PRO A 92 -8.82 -2.82 11.10
C PRO A 92 -8.16 -4.12 11.61
N PHE A 93 -7.03 -4.01 12.29
CA PHE A 93 -6.27 -5.13 12.82
C PHE A 93 -5.90 -4.91 14.29
N LYS A 94 -5.67 -6.01 14.99
CA LYS A 94 -5.15 -6.01 16.36
C LYS A 94 -3.68 -5.58 16.38
N ASN A 95 -3.20 -5.19 17.56
CA ASN A 95 -1.78 -4.94 17.78
C ASN A 95 -0.94 -6.17 17.45
N ASN A 96 0.27 -5.97 16.97
CA ASN A 96 1.26 -7.04 16.74
C ASN A 96 0.73 -8.20 15.86
N THR A 97 0.02 -7.89 14.79
CA THR A 97 -0.58 -8.88 13.90
C THR A 97 0.35 -9.31 12.78
N PHE A 98 1.10 -8.37 12.19
CA PHE A 98 1.88 -8.59 10.98
C PHE A 98 3.38 -8.73 11.24
N ASP A 99 4.02 -9.60 10.50
CA ASP A 99 5.49 -9.74 10.48
C ASP A 99 6.14 -8.65 9.63
N SER A 100 5.42 -8.16 8.62
CA SER A 100 5.81 -7.05 7.76
C SER A 100 4.58 -6.28 7.29
N ALA A 101 4.70 -4.98 7.16
CA ALA A 101 3.69 -4.12 6.55
C ALA A 101 4.34 -3.00 5.75
N GLY A 102 3.66 -2.53 4.73
CA GLY A 102 4.17 -1.41 3.94
C GLY A 102 3.10 -0.63 3.22
N ALA A 103 3.52 0.51 2.68
CA ALA A 103 2.69 1.40 1.89
C ALA A 103 3.52 1.98 0.72
N LEU A 104 3.05 1.73 -0.49
CA LEU A 104 3.67 2.16 -1.72
C LEU A 104 2.91 3.37 -2.29
N ASN A 105 3.57 4.54 -2.30
CA ASN A 105 2.97 5.80 -2.78
C ASN A 105 1.62 6.13 -2.10
N VAL A 106 1.55 5.97 -0.79
CA VAL A 106 0.36 6.28 0.02
C VAL A 106 0.62 7.45 0.95
N LEU A 107 1.80 7.51 1.57
CA LEU A 107 2.12 8.47 2.64
C LEU A 107 1.94 9.93 2.19
N GLU A 108 2.23 10.25 0.93
CA GLU A 108 2.06 11.59 0.35
C GLU A 108 0.59 12.05 0.25
N HIS A 109 -0.36 11.13 0.40
CA HIS A 109 -1.79 11.40 0.36
C HIS A 109 -2.47 11.39 1.74
N VAL A 110 -1.70 11.09 2.79
CA VAL A 110 -2.22 10.98 4.16
C VAL A 110 -2.22 12.36 4.83
N GLU A 111 -3.36 12.76 5.41
CA GLU A 111 -3.48 14.05 6.10
C GLU A 111 -2.69 14.13 7.41
N GLN A 112 -2.59 13.00 8.13
CA GLN A 112 -1.92 12.92 9.41
C GLN A 112 -0.84 11.82 9.37
N PRO A 113 0.33 12.10 8.79
CA PRO A 113 1.37 11.10 8.58
C PRO A 113 1.90 10.49 9.88
N GLU A 114 1.98 11.25 10.97
CA GLU A 114 2.40 10.74 12.28
C GLU A 114 1.40 9.70 12.83
N ALA A 115 0.10 9.95 12.70
CA ALA A 115 -0.94 9.00 13.10
C ALA A 115 -0.90 7.73 12.24
N PHE A 116 -0.65 7.88 10.95
CA PHE A 116 -0.49 6.75 10.02
C PHE A 116 0.71 5.86 10.40
N ILE A 117 1.85 6.46 10.69
CA ILE A 117 3.05 5.72 11.15
C ILE A 117 2.78 5.04 12.49
N THR A 118 2.08 5.70 13.41
CA THR A 118 1.71 5.12 14.71
C THR A 118 0.84 3.87 14.53
N GLU A 119 -0.12 3.89 13.62
CA GLU A 119 -0.95 2.73 13.29
C GLU A 119 -0.12 1.58 12.67
N LEU A 120 0.83 1.89 11.77
CA LEU A 120 1.76 0.90 11.23
C LEU A 120 2.58 0.22 12.32
N VAL A 121 3.16 1.00 13.23
CA VAL A 121 3.93 0.48 14.36
C VAL A 121 3.05 -0.37 15.28
N ARG A 122 1.81 0.03 15.50
CA ARG A 122 0.87 -0.71 16.34
C ARG A 122 0.58 -2.12 15.82
N ILE A 123 0.35 -2.26 14.50
CA ILE A 123 -0.07 -3.53 13.90
C ILE A 123 1.07 -4.48 13.57
N VAL A 124 2.30 -3.98 13.47
CA VAL A 124 3.49 -4.79 13.20
C VAL A 124 4.05 -5.34 14.51
N LYS A 125 4.44 -6.61 14.51
CA LYS A 125 5.05 -7.27 15.65
C LYS A 125 6.39 -6.61 16.02
N PRO A 126 6.79 -6.63 17.32
CA PRO A 126 8.16 -6.27 17.71
C PRO A 126 9.19 -7.04 16.89
N GLY A 127 10.19 -6.34 16.34
CA GLY A 127 11.19 -6.92 15.44
C GLY A 127 10.69 -7.14 13.98
N GLY A 128 9.44 -6.82 13.69
CA GLY A 128 8.89 -6.85 12.34
C GLY A 128 9.42 -5.74 11.44
N ARG A 129 8.96 -5.69 10.22
CA ARG A 129 9.46 -4.78 9.19
C ARG A 129 8.38 -3.82 8.73
N ILE A 130 8.72 -2.55 8.57
CA ILE A 130 7.88 -1.52 7.95
C ILE A 130 8.61 -0.97 6.72
N ILE A 131 7.96 -0.99 5.57
CA ILE A 131 8.48 -0.48 4.29
C ILE A 131 7.57 0.65 3.80
N LEU A 132 8.15 1.82 3.59
CA LEU A 132 7.47 2.97 3.03
C LEU A 132 8.17 3.41 1.75
N SER A 133 7.42 3.62 0.70
CA SER A 133 7.90 4.22 -0.54
C SER A 133 7.05 5.43 -0.89
N THR A 134 7.72 6.55 -1.13
CA THR A 134 7.10 7.79 -1.59
C THR A 134 7.88 8.35 -2.77
N PRO A 135 7.28 9.15 -3.66
CA PRO A 135 8.00 9.82 -4.73
C PRO A 135 9.13 10.70 -4.19
N ASN A 136 10.32 10.58 -4.79
CA ASN A 136 11.46 11.41 -4.43
C ASN A 136 11.55 12.64 -5.33
N LEU A 137 11.04 13.76 -4.87
CA LEU A 137 11.05 15.01 -5.59
C LEU A 137 12.47 15.53 -5.88
N PHE A 138 13.41 15.35 -4.96
CA PHE A 138 14.80 15.79 -5.14
C PHE A 138 15.54 14.99 -6.22
N ARG A 139 15.21 13.75 -6.40
CA ARG A 139 15.78 12.93 -7.48
C ARG A 139 15.30 13.40 -8.86
N ALA A 140 14.07 13.89 -8.95
CA ALA A 140 13.52 14.48 -10.18
C ALA A 140 14.20 15.81 -10.51
N ILE A 141 14.49 16.66 -9.53
CA ILE A 141 15.17 17.95 -9.68
C ILE A 141 16.64 17.76 -10.13
N GLY A 142 17.34 16.73 -9.63
CA GLY A 142 18.73 16.44 -9.99
C GLY A 142 18.93 15.91 -11.39
N ARG A 143 17.89 15.54 -12.12
CA ARG A 143 18.00 14.96 -13.48
C ARG A 143 17.38 15.78 -14.60
N ARG A 144 16.45 16.68 -14.30
CA ARG A 144 15.81 17.61 -15.26
C ARG A 144 15.37 18.84 -14.51
N GLU A 145 15.44 20.01 -15.17
CA GLU A 145 14.81 21.21 -14.65
C GLU A 145 13.34 20.91 -14.34
N TYR A 146 12.98 21.01 -13.06
CA TYR A 146 11.61 20.82 -12.62
C TYR A 146 10.82 22.07 -12.99
N HIS A 147 9.95 21.96 -13.96
CA HIS A 147 8.94 22.98 -14.22
C HIS A 147 7.65 22.57 -13.48
N PRO A 148 7.33 23.22 -12.36
CA PRO A 148 6.02 23.01 -11.75
C PRO A 148 4.96 23.41 -12.77
N ARG A 149 4.06 22.49 -13.08
CA ARG A 149 2.88 22.85 -13.86
C ARG A 149 2.03 23.77 -13.01
N THR A 150 1.99 25.04 -13.43
CA THR A 150 1.09 26.04 -12.91
C THR A 150 -0.37 25.66 -13.18
#